data_27c39d82056ddf8600557bb38997289c
#
_entry.id   27c39d82056ddf8600557bb38997289c
#
_cell.length_a   1.000
_cell.length_b   1.000
_cell.length_c   1.000
_cell.angle_alpha   90.00
_cell.angle_beta   90.00
_cell.angle_gamma   90.00
#
_symmetry.space_group_name_H-M   'P 1'
#
loop_
_entity.id
_entity.type
_entity.pdbx_description
1 polymer ?
#
loop_
_entity_poly.entity_id
_entity_poly.type
_entity_poly.pdbx_seq_one_letter_code
_entity_poly.pdbx_strand_id
1 'polypeptide(L)'
;MSMNIVSLVRALLLGLALMLANTSPAGGQAQPAGGQAQRTLYERLGGYNAISLVVEDFENRLFADPTVGRYFVGMGTDTRELFKQKTKNLVCNVTGGPCKVISRSAKTTHAGLGITNAEFDIVVGHLSESLDKYKVPAAEHKEVMAIIESLRKDIVEKH
;
A
#
# COMPACT_ATOMS: atom_id res chain seq x y z
N MET A 1 9.55 17.63 56.57
CA MET A 1 9.73 16.52 57.51
C MET A 1 9.81 15.28 56.64
N SER A 2 10.95 14.99 56.19
CA SER A 2 11.97 14.02 56.53
C SER A 2 11.43 12.76 57.19
N MET A 3 11.56 11.62 56.48
CA MET A 3 12.32 10.55 57.07
C MET A 3 12.58 9.42 56.04
N ASN A 4 13.86 9.28 55.70
CA ASN A 4 14.47 8.05 55.21
C ASN A 4 14.43 6.99 56.28
N ILE A 5 14.19 5.74 55.87
CA ILE A 5 14.72 4.60 56.64
C ILE A 5 15.24 3.58 55.66
N VAL A 6 16.56 3.61 55.50
CA VAL A 6 17.43 2.50 55.16
C VAL A 6 17.72 1.73 56.46
N SER A 7 17.61 0.46 56.48
CA SER A 7 18.57 -0.44 57.12
C SER A 7 18.01 -1.81 57.47
N LEU A 8 18.73 -2.80 56.98
CA LEU A 8 19.19 -4.00 57.65
C LEU A 8 18.14 -5.04 58.17
N VAL A 9 18.26 -6.23 57.69
CA VAL A 9 18.89 -7.34 58.48
C VAL A 9 19.30 -8.49 57.58
N ARG A 10 20.58 -8.83 57.65
CA ARG A 10 21.17 -10.12 57.22
C ARG A 10 20.67 -11.22 58.17
N ALA A 11 20.28 -12.35 57.63
CA ALA A 11 20.35 -13.61 58.33
C ALA A 11 20.67 -14.74 57.37
N LEU A 12 21.83 -15.27 57.57
CA LEU A 12 22.48 -16.47 57.10
C LEU A 12 21.74 -17.70 57.59
N LEU A 13 21.34 -18.63 56.74
CA LEU A 13 21.26 -20.04 57.11
C LEU A 13 21.57 -20.91 55.88
N LEU A 14 22.65 -21.67 56.02
CA LEU A 14 23.05 -22.81 55.20
C LEU A 14 21.97 -23.88 55.21
N GLY A 15 21.59 -24.35 54.03
CA GLY A 15 20.81 -25.57 53.81
C GLY A 15 21.32 -26.26 52.55
N LEU A 16 22.23 -27.22 52.79
CA LEU A 16 22.76 -28.15 51.80
C LEU A 16 21.66 -29.17 51.46
N ALA A 17 21.19 -29.24 50.21
CA ALA A 17 20.41 -30.37 49.70
C ALA A 17 20.53 -30.52 48.18
N LEU A 18 21.29 -31.50 47.83
CA LEU A 18 21.16 -32.51 46.77
C LEU A 18 20.83 -32.04 45.35
N MET A 19 21.86 -32.10 44.53
CA MET A 19 21.81 -32.20 43.07
C MET A 19 20.90 -33.33 42.60
N LEU A 20 19.83 -33.00 41.90
CA LEU A 20 19.24 -33.87 40.90
C LEU A 20 19.35 -33.14 39.54
N ALA A 21 20.34 -33.56 38.79
CA ALA A 21 20.52 -33.14 37.41
C ALA A 21 19.38 -33.72 36.57
N ASN A 22 18.34 -32.94 36.32
CA ASN A 22 17.42 -33.18 35.22
C ASN A 22 18.03 -32.58 33.97
N THR A 23 18.81 -33.37 33.25
CA THR A 23 19.14 -33.11 31.85
C THR A 23 17.88 -33.34 31.03
N SER A 24 17.09 -32.29 30.85
CA SER A 24 16.11 -32.26 29.78
C SER A 24 16.86 -32.12 28.45
N PRO A 25 16.67 -33.03 27.51
CA PRO A 25 17.19 -32.78 26.16
C PRO A 25 16.50 -31.55 25.61
N ALA A 26 17.27 -30.52 25.32
CA ALA A 26 16.85 -29.41 24.51
C ALA A 26 16.49 -29.96 23.11
N GLY A 27 15.29 -30.51 22.99
CA GLY A 27 14.64 -30.70 21.71
C GLY A 27 14.32 -29.29 21.18
N GLY A 28 15.28 -28.68 20.53
CA GLY A 28 15.03 -27.55 19.68
C GLY A 28 14.06 -28.01 18.61
N GLN A 29 12.77 -27.85 18.88
CA GLN A 29 11.79 -27.84 17.80
C GLN A 29 12.15 -26.60 17.00
N ALA A 30 12.91 -26.82 15.92
CA ALA A 30 12.97 -25.88 14.82
C ALA A 30 11.49 -25.67 14.42
N GLN A 31 10.90 -24.57 14.87
CA GLN A 31 9.69 -24.07 14.29
C GLN A 31 9.96 -24.05 12.79
N PRO A 32 9.15 -24.76 11.96
CA PRO A 32 9.27 -24.57 10.54
C PRO A 32 9.14 -23.06 10.33
N ALA A 33 10.11 -22.47 9.66
CA ALA A 33 9.99 -21.15 9.11
C ALA A 33 8.82 -21.22 8.13
N GLY A 34 7.61 -21.23 8.70
CA GLY A 34 6.36 -21.10 7.98
C GLY A 34 6.50 -19.79 7.25
N GLY A 35 6.66 -19.86 5.94
CA GLY A 35 6.79 -18.71 5.10
C GLY A 35 5.71 -17.73 5.53
N GLN A 36 6.13 -16.58 6.06
CA GLN A 36 5.24 -15.45 6.21
C GLN A 36 4.79 -15.18 4.77
N ALA A 37 3.54 -15.53 4.47
CA ALA A 37 2.95 -15.19 3.19
C ALA A 37 3.25 -13.71 3.00
N GLN A 38 4.06 -13.41 1.99
CA GLN A 38 4.56 -12.05 1.78
C GLN A 38 3.33 -11.17 1.63
N ARG A 39 3.19 -10.16 2.50
CA ARG A 39 2.03 -9.27 2.50
C ARG A 39 1.81 -8.74 1.09
N THR A 40 0.56 -8.70 0.66
CA THR A 40 0.20 -8.14 -0.64
C THR A 40 0.64 -6.67 -0.74
N LEU A 41 0.80 -6.14 -1.95
CA LEU A 41 1.07 -4.72 -2.14
C LEU A 41 -0.04 -3.87 -1.51
N TYR A 42 -1.31 -4.31 -1.59
CA TYR A 42 -2.44 -3.69 -0.92
C TYR A 42 -2.22 -3.51 0.60
N GLU A 43 -1.78 -4.58 1.28
CA GLU A 43 -1.52 -4.54 2.73
C GLU A 43 -0.32 -3.65 3.08
N ARG A 44 0.72 -3.67 2.23
CA ARG A 44 1.92 -2.84 2.40
C ARG A 44 1.64 -1.36 2.14
N LEU A 45 0.70 -1.03 1.25
CA LEU A 45 0.22 0.33 1.01
C LEU A 45 -0.67 0.88 2.13
N GLY A 46 -1.06 0.05 3.11
CA GLY A 46 -1.93 0.46 4.22
C GLY A 46 -3.41 0.23 3.99
N GLY A 47 -3.77 -0.58 2.98
CA GLY A 47 -5.14 -0.98 2.71
C GLY A 47 -6.00 0.09 2.03
N TYR A 48 -7.31 -0.14 2.04
CA TYR A 48 -8.26 0.66 1.25
C TYR A 48 -8.27 2.15 1.58
N ASN A 49 -8.16 2.51 2.86
CA ASN A 49 -8.21 3.91 3.28
C ASN A 49 -6.99 4.70 2.78
N ALA A 50 -5.78 4.12 2.89
CA ALA A 50 -4.56 4.76 2.40
C ALA A 50 -4.58 4.90 0.86
N ILE A 51 -4.98 3.84 0.16
CA ILE A 51 -5.16 3.86 -1.30
C ILE A 51 -6.18 4.94 -1.71
N SER A 52 -7.28 5.06 -0.97
CA SER A 52 -8.32 6.05 -1.27
C SER A 52 -7.81 7.47 -1.23
N LEU A 53 -6.94 7.81 -0.29
CA LEU A 53 -6.34 9.16 -0.18
C LEU A 53 -5.43 9.45 -1.38
N VAL A 54 -4.59 8.50 -1.78
CA VAL A 54 -3.71 8.64 -2.95
C VAL A 54 -4.53 8.80 -4.22
N VAL A 55 -5.53 7.96 -4.44
CA VAL A 55 -6.38 8.01 -5.64
C VAL A 55 -7.16 9.31 -5.72
N GLU A 56 -7.67 9.80 -4.60
CA GLU A 56 -8.43 11.05 -4.57
C GLU A 56 -7.57 12.25 -4.94
N ASP A 57 -6.35 12.35 -4.42
CA ASP A 57 -5.40 13.40 -4.79
C ASP A 57 -4.99 13.28 -6.26
N PHE A 58 -4.66 12.09 -6.70
CA PHE A 58 -4.31 11.79 -8.08
C PHE A 58 -5.39 12.25 -9.08
N GLU A 59 -6.64 11.86 -8.85
CA GLU A 59 -7.73 12.22 -9.76
C GLU A 59 -8.06 13.71 -9.73
N ASN A 60 -7.96 14.36 -8.57
CA ASN A 60 -8.11 15.80 -8.50
C ASN A 60 -7.04 16.54 -9.34
N ARG A 61 -5.81 16.01 -9.37
CA ARG A 61 -4.76 16.54 -10.27
C ARG A 61 -5.10 16.32 -11.73
N LEU A 62 -5.59 15.13 -12.10
CA LEU A 62 -6.02 14.86 -13.49
C LEU A 62 -7.13 15.81 -13.95
N PHE A 63 -8.13 16.03 -13.09
CA PHE A 63 -9.25 16.93 -13.43
C PHE A 63 -8.81 18.38 -13.57
N ALA A 64 -7.76 18.80 -12.87
CA ALA A 64 -7.23 20.16 -12.90
C ALA A 64 -6.17 20.38 -13.99
N ASP A 65 -5.62 19.31 -14.56
CA ASP A 65 -4.53 19.39 -15.54
C ASP A 65 -5.04 19.97 -16.88
N PRO A 66 -4.37 20.97 -17.47
CA PRO A 66 -4.81 21.62 -18.70
C PRO A 66 -4.74 20.71 -19.93
N THR A 67 -3.92 19.67 -19.92
CA THR A 67 -3.70 18.75 -21.04
C THR A 67 -4.62 17.54 -20.96
N VAL A 68 -4.54 16.78 -19.86
CA VAL A 68 -5.31 15.54 -19.71
C VAL A 68 -6.70 15.76 -19.12
N GLY A 69 -6.94 16.90 -18.45
CA GLY A 69 -8.25 17.26 -17.90
C GLY A 69 -9.36 17.32 -18.97
N ARG A 70 -9.00 17.53 -20.23
CA ARG A 70 -9.94 17.52 -21.36
C ARG A 70 -10.74 16.23 -21.50
N TYR A 71 -10.18 15.09 -21.08
CA TYR A 71 -10.86 13.80 -21.13
C TYR A 71 -12.02 13.69 -20.11
N PHE A 72 -12.08 14.60 -19.17
CA PHE A 72 -13.07 14.64 -18.08
C PHE A 72 -14.05 15.81 -18.21
N VAL A 73 -13.98 16.57 -19.32
CA VAL A 73 -14.90 17.69 -19.61
C VAL A 73 -16.34 17.15 -19.70
N GLY A 74 -17.26 17.82 -19.03
CA GLY A 74 -18.69 17.42 -18.99
C GLY A 74 -19.03 16.39 -17.90
N MET A 75 -18.05 15.86 -17.17
CA MET A 75 -18.34 15.05 -16.00
C MET A 75 -18.89 15.93 -14.87
N GLY A 76 -20.16 15.71 -14.49
CA GLY A 76 -20.75 16.30 -13.30
C GLY A 76 -20.17 15.68 -12.02
N THR A 77 -20.51 16.27 -10.87
CA THR A 77 -20.02 15.84 -9.55
C THR A 77 -20.22 14.34 -9.29
N ASP A 78 -21.43 13.84 -9.50
CA ASP A 78 -21.75 12.42 -9.25
C ASP A 78 -20.95 11.47 -10.14
N THR A 79 -20.72 11.87 -11.41
CA THR A 79 -19.92 11.07 -12.35
C THR A 79 -18.45 11.03 -11.92
N ARG A 80 -17.91 12.15 -11.42
CA ARG A 80 -16.55 12.20 -10.88
C ARG A 80 -16.39 11.35 -9.64
N GLU A 81 -17.35 11.40 -8.72
CA GLU A 81 -17.32 10.56 -7.52
C GLU A 81 -17.43 9.07 -7.87
N LEU A 82 -18.27 8.69 -8.82
CA LEU A 82 -18.33 7.32 -9.32
C LEU A 82 -17.01 6.89 -10.00
N PHE A 83 -16.37 7.78 -10.74
CA PHE A 83 -15.06 7.53 -11.35
C PHE A 83 -14.01 7.27 -10.27
N LYS A 84 -13.90 8.15 -9.27
CA LYS A 84 -13.01 7.96 -8.11
C LYS A 84 -13.25 6.63 -7.42
N GLN A 85 -14.50 6.28 -7.17
CA GLN A 85 -14.84 5.00 -6.52
C GLN A 85 -14.39 3.80 -7.35
N LYS A 86 -14.57 3.85 -8.68
CA LYS A 86 -14.12 2.78 -9.58
C LYS A 86 -12.60 2.64 -9.59
N THR A 87 -11.88 3.75 -9.61
CA THR A 87 -10.41 3.74 -9.57
C THR A 87 -9.89 3.22 -8.23
N LYS A 88 -10.49 3.64 -7.10
CA LYS A 88 -10.15 3.09 -5.76
C LYS A 88 -10.30 1.56 -5.73
N ASN A 89 -11.41 1.05 -6.26
CA ASN A 89 -11.64 -0.40 -6.31
C ASN A 89 -10.67 -1.11 -7.26
N LEU A 90 -10.33 -0.48 -8.39
CA LEU A 90 -9.36 -1.02 -9.33
C LEU A 90 -7.98 -1.13 -8.68
N VAL A 91 -7.48 -0.05 -8.06
CA VAL A 91 -6.19 -0.06 -7.38
C VAL A 91 -6.17 -1.07 -6.24
N CYS A 92 -7.21 -1.14 -5.42
CA CYS A 92 -7.36 -2.16 -4.40
C CYS A 92 -7.24 -3.58 -4.99
N ASN A 93 -7.93 -3.86 -6.08
CA ASN A 93 -7.91 -5.19 -6.71
C ASN A 93 -6.53 -5.54 -7.30
N VAL A 94 -5.94 -4.65 -8.11
CA VAL A 94 -4.67 -4.94 -8.80
C VAL A 94 -3.46 -4.99 -7.86
N THR A 95 -3.60 -4.46 -6.65
CA THR A 95 -2.59 -4.55 -5.59
C THR A 95 -2.78 -5.75 -4.66
N GLY A 96 -3.75 -6.61 -4.94
CA GLY A 96 -4.03 -7.84 -4.18
C GLY A 96 -4.96 -7.65 -3.00
N GLY A 97 -5.77 -6.59 -3.00
CA GLY A 97 -6.83 -6.36 -2.01
C GLY A 97 -8.13 -7.11 -2.33
N PRO A 98 -9.11 -7.07 -1.42
CA PRO A 98 -10.34 -7.87 -1.51
C PRO A 98 -11.41 -7.27 -2.43
N CYS A 99 -11.13 -6.14 -3.10
CA CYS A 99 -12.11 -5.44 -3.91
C CYS A 99 -12.45 -6.19 -5.18
N LYS A 100 -13.73 -6.17 -5.54
CA LYS A 100 -14.19 -6.72 -6.81
C LYS A 100 -14.31 -5.59 -7.83
N VAL A 101 -13.79 -5.84 -9.03
CA VAL A 101 -13.86 -4.88 -10.14
C VAL A 101 -14.77 -5.44 -11.21
N ILE A 102 -15.82 -4.69 -11.53
CA ILE A 102 -16.67 -4.91 -12.69
C ILE A 102 -16.35 -3.78 -13.67
N SER A 103 -15.35 -3.98 -14.51
CA SER A 103 -14.93 -3.00 -15.50
C SER A 103 -14.55 -3.65 -16.81
N ARG A 104 -14.52 -2.83 -17.88
CA ARG A 104 -13.91 -3.21 -19.15
C ARG A 104 -12.38 -3.23 -18.97
N SER A 105 -11.68 -3.90 -19.91
CA SER A 105 -10.20 -3.82 -19.94
C SER A 105 -9.72 -2.38 -20.13
N ALA A 106 -8.47 -2.11 -19.74
CA ALA A 106 -7.84 -0.80 -19.96
C ALA A 106 -7.93 -0.40 -21.45
N LYS A 107 -7.62 -1.31 -22.35
CA LYS A 107 -7.72 -1.11 -23.80
C LYS A 107 -9.12 -0.68 -24.23
N THR A 108 -10.16 -1.38 -23.77
CA THR A 108 -11.55 -1.07 -24.19
C THR A 108 -12.03 0.26 -23.57
N THR A 109 -11.58 0.58 -22.36
CA THR A 109 -11.99 1.81 -21.67
C THR A 109 -11.37 3.05 -22.30
N HIS A 110 -10.17 2.96 -22.86
CA HIS A 110 -9.45 4.08 -23.43
C HIS A 110 -9.50 4.12 -24.97
N ALA A 111 -10.13 3.12 -25.60
CA ALA A 111 -10.22 3.05 -27.06
C ALA A 111 -10.94 4.29 -27.64
N GLY A 112 -10.33 4.87 -28.66
CA GLY A 112 -10.86 6.04 -29.38
C GLY A 112 -10.59 7.38 -28.69
N LEU A 113 -9.93 7.42 -27.54
CA LEU A 113 -9.55 8.66 -26.87
C LEU A 113 -8.33 9.33 -27.53
N GLY A 114 -7.55 8.58 -28.32
CA GLY A 114 -6.37 9.08 -29.01
C GLY A 114 -5.26 9.52 -28.06
N ILE A 115 -5.12 8.84 -26.91
CA ILE A 115 -4.12 9.16 -25.89
C ILE A 115 -2.71 8.96 -26.45
N THR A 116 -1.88 9.97 -26.30
CA THR A 116 -0.47 9.97 -26.70
C THR A 116 0.45 9.48 -25.58
N ASN A 117 1.70 9.12 -25.93
CA ASN A 117 2.74 8.83 -24.93
C ASN A 117 2.95 10.00 -23.96
N ALA A 118 3.01 11.24 -24.47
CA ALA A 118 3.21 12.42 -23.63
C ALA A 118 2.08 12.62 -22.61
N GLU A 119 0.84 12.36 -23.00
CA GLU A 119 -0.31 12.46 -22.09
C GLU A 119 -0.30 11.33 -21.05
N PHE A 120 0.09 10.14 -21.45
CA PHE A 120 0.29 9.04 -20.50
C PHE A 120 1.38 9.38 -19.48
N ASP A 121 2.49 10.00 -19.91
CA ASP A 121 3.57 10.43 -19.02
C ASP A 121 3.10 11.50 -18.02
N ILE A 122 2.23 12.41 -18.42
CA ILE A 122 1.60 13.38 -17.50
C ILE A 122 0.79 12.65 -16.42
N VAL A 123 -0.03 11.68 -16.81
CA VAL A 123 -0.82 10.88 -15.88
C VAL A 123 0.07 10.12 -14.89
N VAL A 124 1.14 9.51 -15.40
CA VAL A 124 2.14 8.79 -14.58
C VAL A 124 2.83 9.74 -13.60
N GLY A 125 3.17 10.96 -14.04
CA GLY A 125 3.73 12.01 -13.20
C GLY A 125 2.80 12.40 -12.05
N HIS A 126 1.53 12.65 -12.32
CA HIS A 126 0.54 12.98 -11.28
C HIS A 126 0.35 11.87 -10.26
N LEU A 127 0.38 10.60 -10.71
CA LEU A 127 0.34 9.46 -9.77
C LEU A 127 1.58 9.44 -8.87
N SER A 128 2.77 9.62 -9.45
CA SER A 128 4.03 9.68 -8.69
C SER A 128 3.99 10.77 -7.62
N GLU A 129 3.56 11.99 -7.99
CA GLU A 129 3.42 13.10 -7.05
C GLU A 129 2.43 12.81 -5.91
N SER A 130 1.34 12.10 -6.20
CA SER A 130 0.37 11.71 -5.19
C SER A 130 0.93 10.65 -4.24
N LEU A 131 1.69 9.68 -4.75
CA LEU A 131 2.39 8.68 -3.92
C LEU A 131 3.42 9.36 -3.00
N ASP A 132 4.18 10.33 -3.51
CA ASP A 132 5.16 11.11 -2.75
C ASP A 132 4.49 11.97 -1.67
N LYS A 133 3.38 12.64 -1.99
CA LYS A 133 2.60 13.44 -1.04
C LYS A 133 2.17 12.62 0.17
N TYR A 134 1.75 11.38 -0.03
CA TYR A 134 1.35 10.48 1.03
C TYR A 134 2.49 9.62 1.57
N LYS A 135 3.73 9.93 1.19
CA LYS A 135 4.96 9.30 1.70
C LYS A 135 4.95 7.77 1.55
N VAL A 136 4.43 7.29 0.42
CA VAL A 136 4.47 5.87 0.09
C VAL A 136 5.94 5.43 0.02
N PRO A 137 6.35 4.34 0.71
CA PRO A 137 7.74 3.92 0.71
C PRO A 137 8.24 3.58 -0.69
N ALA A 138 9.52 3.81 -0.96
CA ALA A 138 10.11 3.71 -2.31
C ALA A 138 9.90 2.35 -3.00
N ALA A 139 9.88 1.25 -2.24
CA ALA A 139 9.64 -0.08 -2.78
C ALA A 139 8.21 -0.22 -3.32
N GLU A 140 7.20 0.18 -2.54
CA GLU A 140 5.79 0.16 -2.90
C GLU A 140 5.50 1.15 -4.02
N HIS A 141 6.08 2.35 -3.97
CA HIS A 141 6.01 3.35 -5.03
C HIS A 141 6.47 2.74 -6.37
N LYS A 142 7.65 2.11 -6.40
CA LYS A 142 8.18 1.47 -7.60
C LYS A 142 7.25 0.36 -8.12
N GLU A 143 6.66 -0.45 -7.25
CA GLU A 143 5.73 -1.51 -7.64
C GLU A 143 4.45 -0.93 -8.25
N VAL A 144 3.86 0.13 -7.65
CA VAL A 144 2.69 0.82 -8.21
C VAL A 144 3.01 1.40 -9.57
N MET A 145 4.15 2.09 -9.73
CA MET A 145 4.57 2.65 -11.01
C MET A 145 4.80 1.58 -12.08
N ALA A 146 5.31 0.42 -11.72
CA ALA A 146 5.47 -0.70 -12.64
C ALA A 146 4.11 -1.25 -13.12
N ILE A 147 3.12 -1.33 -12.24
CA ILE A 147 1.76 -1.74 -12.61
C ILE A 147 1.17 -0.77 -13.62
N ILE A 148 1.20 0.54 -13.36
CA ILE A 148 0.61 1.52 -14.27
C ILE A 148 1.34 1.54 -15.61
N GLU A 149 2.66 1.45 -15.60
CA GLU A 149 3.47 1.44 -16.82
C GLU A 149 3.16 0.21 -17.70
N SER A 150 2.84 -0.92 -17.11
CA SER A 150 2.45 -2.13 -17.85
C SER A 150 1.18 -1.95 -18.69
N LEU A 151 0.35 -0.94 -18.36
CA LEU A 151 -0.88 -0.61 -19.07
C LEU A 151 -0.67 0.30 -20.28
N ARG A 152 0.51 0.90 -20.44
CA ARG A 152 0.84 1.85 -21.52
C ARG A 152 0.44 1.32 -22.88
N LYS A 153 0.82 0.11 -23.22
CA LYS A 153 0.52 -0.55 -24.51
C LYS A 153 -0.98 -0.71 -24.80
N ASP A 154 -1.81 -0.73 -23.75
CA ASP A 154 -3.25 -0.88 -23.85
C ASP A 154 -4.00 0.45 -23.84
N ILE A 155 -3.33 1.53 -23.42
CA ILE A 155 -3.91 2.87 -23.24
C ILE A 155 -3.46 3.83 -24.33
N VAL A 156 -2.18 3.81 -24.69
CA VAL A 156 -1.62 4.72 -25.71
C VAL A 156 -2.02 4.26 -27.10
N GLU A 157 -2.63 5.15 -27.85
CA GLU A 157 -3.07 4.91 -29.25
C GLU A 157 -2.21 5.66 -30.28
N LYS A 158 -1.55 6.75 -29.85
CA LYS A 158 -0.72 7.57 -30.73
C LYS A 158 0.72 7.61 -30.19
N HIS A 159 1.64 7.20 -31.00
CA HIS A 159 3.09 7.17 -30.70
C HIS A 159 3.80 8.40 -31.24
#